data_236356e13b2bd8eba041d8abe7c0ec3a
#
_entry.id   236356e13b2bd8eba041d8abe7c0ec3a
#
_cell.length_a   1.000
_cell.length_b   1.000
_cell.length_c   1.000
_cell.angle_alpha   90.00
_cell.angle_beta   90.00
_cell.angle_gamma   90.00
#
_symmetry.space_group_name_H-M   'P 1'
#
loop_
_entity.id
_entity.type
_entity.pdbx_description
1 polymer ?
#
loop_
_entity_poly.entity_id
_entity_poly.type
_entity_poly.pdbx_seq_one_letter_code
_entity_poly.pdbx_strand_id
1 'polypeptide(L)'
;MLAERVYRVTVRGRFQNLDDSTRAYLAREQSEHDIFKSAYTAEGTFTYDARLLFFNLRYEVRSADGAADAATVGLLEAEMFLRTLGYGFTGLKVDVVDTSAMWTAE
;
A
#
# COMPACT_ATOMS: atom_id res chain seq x y z
N MET A 1 1.42 28.97 9.22
CA MET A 1 1.86 28.02 8.20
C MET A 1 1.97 26.62 8.81
N LEU A 2 1.32 25.65 8.20
CA LEU A 2 1.38 24.28 8.68
C LEU A 2 2.58 23.58 8.09
N ALA A 3 3.33 22.90 8.94
CA ALA A 3 4.47 22.10 8.49
C ALA A 3 3.96 20.81 7.85
N GLU A 4 4.56 20.44 6.75
CA GLU A 4 4.29 19.17 6.11
C GLU A 4 4.86 18.05 6.96
N ARG A 5 4.08 17.00 7.15
CA ARG A 5 4.50 15.81 7.88
C ARG A 5 4.58 14.63 6.95
N VAL A 6 5.37 13.63 7.35
CA VAL A 6 5.55 12.41 6.57
C VAL A 6 4.79 11.28 7.27
N TYR A 7 3.95 10.60 6.51
CA TYR A 7 3.14 9.50 7.00
C TYR A 7 3.50 8.21 6.27
N ARG A 8 3.46 7.12 7.00
CA ARG A 8 3.53 5.79 6.39
C ARG A 8 2.11 5.24 6.31
N VAL A 9 1.68 4.96 5.10
CA VAL A 9 0.33 4.50 4.82
C VAL A 9 0.40 3.08 4.28
N THR A 10 -0.33 2.18 4.91
CA THR A 10 -0.44 0.79 4.44
C THR A 10 -1.89 0.56 4.02
N VAL A 11 -2.09 0.20 2.76
CA VAL A 11 -3.40 -0.20 2.25
C VAL A 11 -3.37 -1.71 2.07
N ARG A 12 -4.26 -2.41 2.77
CA ARG A 12 -4.35 -3.86 2.73
C ARG A 12 -5.66 -4.26 2.09
N GLY A 13 -5.64 -5.36 1.37
CA GLY A 13 -6.84 -5.88 0.76
C GLY A 13 -6.70 -7.34 0.38
N ARG A 14 -7.74 -7.86 -0.24
CA ARG A 14 -7.76 -9.22 -0.74
C ARG A 14 -7.90 -9.19 -2.25
N PHE A 15 -7.20 -10.10 -2.92
CA PHE A 15 -7.41 -10.28 -4.36
C PHE A 15 -8.81 -10.87 -4.59
N GLN A 16 -9.41 -10.49 -5.70
CA GLN A 16 -10.73 -10.99 -6.08
C GLN A 16 -10.78 -11.23 -7.58
N ASN A 17 -11.26 -12.41 -7.96
CA ASN A 17 -11.53 -12.74 -9.37
C ASN A 17 -10.32 -12.56 -10.28
N LEU A 18 -9.14 -12.97 -9.82
CA LEU A 18 -7.95 -12.96 -10.68
C LEU A 18 -8.09 -14.06 -11.74
N ASP A 19 -7.84 -13.72 -13.01
CA ASP A 19 -7.84 -14.74 -14.05
C ASP A 19 -6.56 -15.59 -13.99
N ASP A 20 -6.54 -16.69 -14.74
CA ASP A 20 -5.45 -17.64 -14.68
C ASP A 20 -4.12 -17.03 -15.11
N SER A 21 -4.10 -16.19 -16.13
CA SER A 21 -2.86 -15.58 -16.58
C SER A 21 -2.31 -14.59 -15.57
N THR A 22 -3.18 -13.83 -14.93
CA THR A 22 -2.78 -12.90 -13.86
C THR A 22 -2.24 -13.66 -12.67
N ARG A 23 -2.90 -14.75 -12.27
CA ARG A 23 -2.43 -15.59 -11.15
C ARG A 23 -1.06 -16.17 -11.45
N ALA A 24 -0.86 -16.65 -12.67
CA ALA A 24 0.42 -17.22 -13.07
C ALA A 24 1.54 -16.17 -13.04
N TYR A 25 1.23 -14.97 -13.52
CA TYR A 25 2.19 -13.87 -13.50
C TYR A 25 2.56 -13.50 -12.06
N LEU A 26 1.57 -13.29 -11.21
CA LEU A 26 1.82 -12.90 -9.81
C LEU A 26 2.57 -14.00 -9.05
N ALA A 27 2.25 -15.27 -9.31
CA ALA A 27 2.96 -16.37 -8.67
C ALA A 27 4.43 -16.40 -9.09
N ARG A 28 4.71 -16.11 -10.35
CA ARG A 28 6.07 -16.09 -10.89
C ARG A 28 6.90 -14.96 -10.28
N GLU A 29 6.26 -13.82 -10.00
CA GLU A 29 6.94 -12.62 -9.49
C GLU A 29 6.90 -12.51 -7.97
N GLN A 30 6.35 -13.51 -7.28
CA GLN A 30 6.08 -13.41 -5.85
C GLN A 30 7.33 -13.17 -5.01
N SER A 31 8.45 -13.75 -5.37
CA SER A 31 9.69 -13.55 -4.60
C SER A 31 10.15 -12.09 -4.62
N GLU A 32 9.86 -11.35 -5.69
CA GLU A 32 10.19 -9.93 -5.79
C GLU A 32 9.19 -9.07 -5.01
N HIS A 33 8.02 -9.63 -4.70
CA HIS A 33 6.95 -8.93 -4.02
C HIS A 33 6.56 -9.64 -2.72
N ASP A 34 7.53 -10.26 -2.06
CA ASP A 34 7.29 -11.00 -0.82
C ASP A 34 6.72 -10.06 0.23
N ILE A 35 5.65 -10.50 0.87
CA ILE A 35 4.93 -9.70 1.86
C ILE A 35 5.79 -9.33 3.06
N PHE A 36 6.89 -10.05 3.29
CA PHE A 36 7.82 -9.73 4.36
C PHE A 36 8.81 -8.64 3.98
N LYS A 37 8.92 -8.30 2.71
CA LYS A 37 9.68 -7.15 2.29
C LYS A 37 8.83 -5.92 2.55
N SER A 38 9.29 -5.02 3.39
CA SER A 38 8.51 -3.83 3.71
C SER A 38 9.34 -2.59 3.53
N ALA A 39 8.87 -1.72 2.68
CA ALA A 39 9.43 -0.41 2.46
C ALA A 39 8.29 0.55 2.22
N TYR A 40 8.45 1.79 2.64
CA TYR A 40 7.47 2.84 2.38
C TYR A 40 8.10 3.82 1.42
N THR A 41 7.55 3.91 0.21
CA THR A 41 8.08 4.78 -0.84
C THR A 41 6.98 5.68 -1.37
N ALA A 42 7.38 6.78 -2.02
CA ALA A 42 6.39 7.68 -2.61
C ALA A 42 5.61 6.99 -3.73
N GLU A 43 6.26 6.12 -4.49
CA GLU A 43 5.64 5.38 -5.59
C GLU A 43 4.76 4.25 -5.11
N GLY A 44 5.01 3.77 -3.91
CA GLY A 44 4.31 2.63 -3.34
C GLY A 44 5.07 1.32 -3.52
N THR A 45 5.01 0.48 -2.50
CA THR A 45 5.61 -0.86 -2.53
C THR A 45 4.50 -1.88 -2.48
N PHE A 46 4.39 -2.69 -3.52
CA PHE A 46 3.36 -3.71 -3.67
C PHE A 46 3.92 -5.07 -3.27
N THR A 47 3.30 -5.69 -2.28
CA THR A 47 3.69 -7.01 -1.81
C THR A 47 2.44 -7.87 -1.61
N TYR A 48 2.62 -9.19 -1.69
CA TYR A 48 1.50 -10.11 -1.52
C TYR A 48 2.01 -11.48 -1.09
N ASP A 49 1.09 -12.31 -0.58
CA ASP A 49 1.44 -13.63 -0.09
C ASP A 49 1.54 -14.64 -1.24
N ALA A 50 2.22 -15.75 -0.99
CA ALA A 50 2.44 -16.79 -2.00
C ALA A 50 1.14 -17.45 -2.48
N ARG A 51 0.09 -17.39 -1.69
CA ARG A 51 -1.21 -17.98 -2.02
C ARG A 51 -2.11 -17.04 -2.83
N LEU A 52 -1.65 -15.79 -3.04
CA LEU A 52 -2.39 -14.77 -3.79
C LEU A 52 -3.76 -14.48 -3.17
N LEU A 53 -3.81 -14.42 -1.85
CA LEU A 53 -5.04 -14.10 -1.11
C LEU A 53 -5.08 -12.63 -0.71
N PHE A 54 -3.95 -12.13 -0.20
CA PHE A 54 -3.87 -10.79 0.38
C PHE A 54 -2.74 -9.99 -0.25
N PHE A 55 -2.89 -8.67 -0.22
CA PHE A 55 -1.81 -7.79 -0.66
C PHE A 55 -1.68 -6.60 0.27
N ASN A 56 -0.51 -5.97 0.23
CA ASN A 56 -0.24 -4.71 0.91
C ASN A 56 0.35 -3.74 -0.09
N LEU A 57 -0.08 -2.49 -0.01
CA LEU A 57 0.53 -1.38 -0.74
C LEU A 57 0.97 -0.37 0.32
N ARG A 58 2.27 -0.07 0.33
CA ARG A 58 2.86 0.79 1.34
C ARG A 58 3.39 2.06 0.70
N TYR A 59 2.95 3.19 1.22
CA TYR A 59 3.31 4.50 0.68
C TYR A 59 3.89 5.39 1.76
N GLU A 60 4.87 6.21 1.35
CA GLU A 60 5.29 7.35 2.14
C GLU A 60 4.55 8.56 1.59
N VAL A 61 3.72 9.19 2.40
CA VAL A 61 2.87 10.31 1.97
C VAL A 61 3.23 11.55 2.79
N ARG A 62 3.47 12.64 2.11
CA ARG A 62 3.69 13.93 2.74
C ARG A 62 2.39 14.72 2.70
N SER A 63 2.00 15.27 3.85
CA SER A 63 0.77 16.04 3.94
C SER A 63 0.86 17.11 5.02
N ALA A 64 0.36 18.28 4.71
CA ALA A 64 0.18 19.35 5.69
C ALA A 64 -1.21 19.27 6.33
N ASP A 65 -2.09 18.42 5.81
CA ASP A 65 -3.51 18.35 6.20
C ASP A 65 -3.82 17.22 7.18
N GLY A 66 -2.83 16.45 7.58
CA GLY A 66 -2.97 15.46 8.64
C GLY A 66 -3.13 14.03 8.19
N ALA A 67 -3.33 13.15 9.17
CA ALA A 67 -3.38 11.71 8.94
C ALA A 67 -4.55 11.29 8.06
N ALA A 68 -5.70 11.93 8.22
CA ALA A 68 -6.90 11.60 7.43
C ALA A 68 -6.66 11.89 5.95
N ASP A 69 -5.99 12.99 5.65
CA ASP A 69 -5.63 13.33 4.28
C ASP A 69 -4.63 12.32 3.71
N ALA A 70 -3.61 11.99 4.49
CA ALA A 70 -2.61 11.00 4.08
C ALA A 70 -3.26 9.65 3.78
N ALA A 71 -4.22 9.23 4.61
CA ALA A 71 -4.96 8.00 4.39
C ALA A 71 -5.71 8.03 3.07
N THR A 72 -6.37 9.14 2.77
CA THR A 72 -7.12 9.31 1.53
C THR A 72 -6.20 9.23 0.32
N VAL A 73 -5.06 9.93 0.38
CA VAL A 73 -4.07 9.89 -0.70
C VAL A 73 -3.59 8.47 -0.95
N GLY A 74 -3.20 7.78 0.11
CA GLY A 74 -2.71 6.40 -0.03
C GLY A 74 -3.77 5.46 -0.59
N LEU A 75 -5.01 5.60 -0.13
CA LEU A 75 -6.11 4.76 -0.63
C LEU A 75 -6.37 5.00 -2.10
N LEU A 76 -6.40 6.26 -2.53
CA LEU A 76 -6.61 6.58 -3.95
C LEU A 76 -5.48 6.07 -4.83
N GLU A 77 -4.24 6.20 -4.38
CA GLU A 77 -3.09 5.68 -5.10
C GLU A 77 -3.18 4.15 -5.24
N ALA A 78 -3.56 3.48 -4.17
CA ALA A 78 -3.70 2.02 -4.19
C ALA A 78 -4.79 1.59 -5.17
N GLU A 79 -5.94 2.25 -5.16
CA GLU A 79 -7.02 1.92 -6.07
C GLU A 79 -6.61 2.15 -7.53
N MET A 80 -5.93 3.25 -7.82
CA MET A 80 -5.44 3.53 -9.16
C MET A 80 -4.46 2.47 -9.63
N PHE A 81 -3.54 2.05 -8.76
CA PHE A 81 -2.57 1.02 -9.07
C PHE A 81 -3.27 -0.29 -9.45
N LEU A 82 -4.19 -0.73 -8.59
CA LEU A 82 -4.89 -2.00 -8.80
C LEU A 82 -5.75 -1.98 -10.05
N ARG A 83 -6.46 -0.87 -10.29
CA ARG A 83 -7.32 -0.74 -11.47
C ARG A 83 -6.52 -0.65 -12.74
N THR A 84 -5.42 0.07 -12.73
CA THR A 84 -4.55 0.21 -13.90
C THR A 84 -3.99 -1.14 -14.34
N LEU A 85 -3.63 -1.99 -13.37
CA LEU A 85 -3.10 -3.31 -13.67
C LEU A 85 -4.18 -4.38 -13.86
N GLY A 86 -5.44 -4.02 -13.59
CA GLY A 86 -6.55 -4.95 -13.76
C GLY A 86 -6.62 -6.01 -12.67
N TYR A 87 -6.05 -5.74 -11.50
CA TYR A 87 -6.12 -6.68 -10.38
C TYR A 87 -7.41 -6.46 -9.59
N GLY A 88 -8.29 -7.44 -9.59
CA GLY A 88 -9.52 -7.38 -8.80
C GLY A 88 -9.22 -7.40 -7.31
N PHE A 89 -9.99 -6.65 -6.55
CA PHE A 89 -9.74 -6.54 -5.11
C PHE A 89 -11.04 -6.28 -4.35
N THR A 90 -10.98 -6.58 -3.06
CA THR A 90 -12.08 -6.28 -2.13
C THR A 90 -11.51 -6.04 -0.73
N GLY A 91 -12.32 -5.43 0.11
CA GLY A 91 -11.99 -5.28 1.54
C GLY A 91 -10.80 -4.40 1.82
N LEU A 92 -10.64 -3.30 1.11
CA LEU A 92 -9.53 -2.39 1.35
C LEU A 92 -9.62 -1.79 2.75
N LYS A 93 -8.49 -1.82 3.46
CA LYS A 93 -8.33 -1.17 4.77
C LYS A 93 -7.06 -0.35 4.74
N VAL A 94 -7.08 0.78 5.41
CA VAL A 94 -5.94 1.69 5.42
C VAL A 94 -5.50 1.95 6.85
N ASP A 95 -4.19 1.88 7.08
CA ASP A 95 -3.55 2.24 8.34
C ASP A 95 -2.56 3.37 8.06
N VAL A 96 -2.48 4.33 8.97
CA VAL A 96 -1.60 5.49 8.84
C VAL A 96 -0.79 5.65 10.11
N VAL A 97 0.51 5.85 9.94
CA VAL A 97 1.42 6.16 11.05
C VAL A 97 2.11 7.47 10.73
N ASP A 98 2.01 8.43 11.63
CA ASP A 98 2.74 9.68 11.54
C ASP A 98 4.19 9.40 11.95
N THR A 99 5.11 9.53 11.02
CA THR A 99 6.51 9.20 11.28
C THR A 99 7.18 10.18 12.24
N SER A 100 6.60 11.37 12.41
CA SER A 100 7.15 12.32 13.38
C SER A 100 7.13 11.77 14.80
N ALA A 101 6.18 10.86 15.10
CA ALA A 101 6.12 10.23 16.42
C ALA A 101 7.33 9.32 16.67
N MET A 102 7.99 8.85 15.64
CA MET A 102 9.17 8.00 15.76
C MET A 102 10.42 8.79 16.14
N TRP A 103 10.40 10.10 15.94
CA TRP A 103 11.55 10.97 16.13
C TRP A 103 11.44 11.83 17.38
N THR A 104 10.34 11.75 18.11
CA THR A 104 10.09 12.59 19.27
C THR A 104 10.46 11.96 20.60
N ALA A 105 11.00 10.77 20.57
CA ALA A 105 11.47 10.11 21.80
C ALA A 105 12.78 10.75 22.22
N GLU A 106 12.72 11.55 23.25
CA GLU A 106 13.89 12.27 23.75
C GLU A 106 14.21 11.80 25.15
#